data_5ba0ab6071a5bad846b699738e7d5072
#
_entry.id   5ba0ab6071a5bad846b699738e7d5072
#
_cell.length_a   1.000
_cell.length_b   1.000
_cell.length_c   1.000
_cell.angle_alpha   90.00
_cell.angle_beta   90.00
_cell.angle_gamma   90.00
#
_symmetry.space_group_name_H-M   'P 1'
#
loop_
_entity.id
_entity.type
_entity.pdbx_description
1 polymer ?
#
loop_
_entity_poly.entity_id
_entity_poly.type
_entity_poly.pdbx_seq_one_letter_code
_entity_poly.pdbx_strand_id
1 'polypeptide(L)'
;MRSRIKLFKQCTVYQYTLMSLISFLCLSTQLVLGESAQHDEADLAISPIQVGTPERIEVSPSEFIISGPRDQLQLVVTGHYANGEIADLTRAATLKFSSQVIAESGERSAIKPLANGETNVTVSVGDCTTSMSLKVTNQKSKEPVSFYYEALPALSKAGCAAGGCHGAPHGKGEFRLSLWGFDPVSDQHTIINEEFGRRVNLIEPEKSLLLAKPRNDVAHEGGLRLRDSDIEHEVLVNWIKSGCHVEKKPPRCTGISLTPGADLALKRPHHTQQFRVEAMFDDGSSKDITHLATYESSDEKICRVSRHGLAVGMGRGEAAVIVRYLEYIQSTIVSFVEDVPDLTWETERPANYVDELIYEKLEKFKYLPSGLSSDSEFFRRVHLDLTGLLPKPVEVSGFLASNVPDKRSKLIDKLLETKEFTLFWTQKWGDVLKLSARQMGHGGVVKFHRWIRDSVASNQPYDEFAKEILLATGSNLITPTSNFYRSGSDTSDIMESTAQLFLGTRIGCAKCHNHPYEPWTQDSYYGLSAFFNRIETRKTGRKGEIVVWMNDEGDVRHPATDEIVVPWVPGSHQLELDSGLDRRKAFVEWLTGKENPF
;
A
#
# COMPACT_ATOMS: atom_id res chain seq x y z
N MET A 1 -48.91 -15.55 -38.47
CA MET A 1 -48.85 -15.03 -37.09
C MET A 1 -48.29 -16.04 -36.06
N ARG A 2 -48.12 -17.33 -36.35
CA ARG A 2 -47.55 -18.33 -35.42
C ARG A 2 -46.03 -18.54 -35.51
N SER A 3 -45.35 -18.00 -36.50
CA SER A 3 -43.88 -18.14 -36.66
C SER A 3 -43.03 -17.06 -35.95
N ARG A 4 -43.60 -15.92 -35.62
CA ARG A 4 -42.90 -14.84 -34.91
C ARG A 4 -42.81 -15.04 -33.39
N ILE A 5 -43.65 -15.87 -32.80
CA ILE A 5 -43.67 -16.14 -31.35
C ILE A 5 -42.59 -17.17 -30.95
N LYS A 6 -42.14 -18.04 -31.87
CA LYS A 6 -41.05 -19.00 -31.55
C LYS A 6 -39.66 -18.35 -31.51
N LEU A 7 -39.41 -17.28 -32.31
CA LEU A 7 -38.11 -16.60 -32.27
C LEU A 7 -37.94 -15.76 -31.00
N PHE A 8 -39.01 -15.19 -30.43
CA PHE A 8 -38.95 -14.37 -29.23
C PHE A 8 -38.68 -15.22 -27.96
N LYS A 9 -39.14 -16.48 -27.91
CA LYS A 9 -38.87 -17.37 -26.79
C LYS A 9 -37.43 -17.94 -26.79
N GLN A 10 -36.80 -18.10 -27.92
CA GLN A 10 -35.39 -18.52 -28.00
C GLN A 10 -34.40 -17.41 -27.64
N CYS A 11 -34.68 -16.15 -27.97
CA CYS A 11 -33.84 -15.02 -27.54
C CYS A 11 -33.88 -14.78 -26.02
N THR A 12 -35.03 -14.99 -25.38
CA THR A 12 -35.17 -14.75 -23.94
C THR A 12 -34.45 -15.82 -23.11
N VAL A 13 -34.43 -17.07 -23.57
CA VAL A 13 -33.69 -18.17 -22.88
C VAL A 13 -32.17 -17.98 -23.01
N TYR A 14 -31.69 -17.49 -24.17
CA TYR A 14 -30.27 -17.17 -24.35
C TYR A 14 -29.81 -15.97 -23.52
N GLN A 15 -30.66 -14.97 -23.28
CA GLN A 15 -30.35 -13.84 -22.41
C GLN A 15 -30.28 -14.24 -20.94
N TYR A 16 -31.14 -15.11 -20.47
CA TYR A 16 -31.11 -15.58 -19.06
C TYR A 16 -29.93 -16.54 -18.80
N THR A 17 -29.54 -17.38 -19.75
CA THR A 17 -28.35 -18.23 -19.63
C THR A 17 -27.07 -17.42 -19.73
N LEU A 18 -26.99 -16.38 -20.54
CA LEU A 18 -25.83 -15.50 -20.61
C LEU A 18 -25.71 -14.61 -19.36
N MET A 19 -26.81 -14.09 -18.83
CA MET A 19 -26.81 -13.34 -17.56
C MET A 19 -26.48 -14.20 -16.36
N SER A 20 -26.91 -15.46 -16.31
CA SER A 20 -26.52 -16.37 -15.21
C SER A 20 -25.06 -16.82 -15.32
N LEU A 21 -24.49 -17.00 -16.52
CA LEU A 21 -23.06 -17.24 -16.70
C LEU A 21 -22.20 -16.01 -16.39
N ILE A 22 -22.66 -14.81 -16.76
CA ILE A 22 -21.96 -13.55 -16.41
C ILE A 22 -22.07 -13.29 -14.91
N SER A 23 -23.19 -13.59 -14.25
CA SER A 23 -23.32 -13.51 -12.80
C SER A 23 -22.47 -14.57 -12.09
N PHE A 24 -22.32 -15.77 -12.65
CA PHE A 24 -21.44 -16.80 -12.09
C PHE A 24 -19.94 -16.49 -12.34
N LEU A 25 -19.59 -15.88 -13.48
CA LEU A 25 -18.21 -15.38 -13.71
C LEU A 25 -17.91 -14.10 -12.89
N CYS A 26 -18.88 -13.22 -12.64
CA CYS A 26 -18.69 -12.09 -11.73
C CYS A 26 -18.67 -12.50 -10.24
N LEU A 27 -19.29 -13.63 -9.85
CA LEU A 27 -19.15 -14.16 -8.49
C LEU A 27 -17.84 -14.93 -8.27
N SER A 28 -17.17 -15.39 -9.35
CA SER A 28 -15.86 -16.06 -9.25
C SER A 28 -14.67 -15.11 -9.43
N THR A 29 -14.90 -13.81 -9.70
CA THR A 29 -13.91 -12.74 -9.72
C THR A 29 -14.15 -11.66 -8.66
N GLN A 30 -14.89 -11.93 -7.60
CA GLN A 30 -14.46 -11.44 -6.33
C GLN A 30 -13.13 -12.16 -6.06
N LEU A 31 -12.06 -11.59 -6.59
CA LEU A 31 -10.80 -11.60 -5.90
C LEU A 31 -11.14 -11.16 -4.47
N VAL A 32 -11.39 -12.12 -3.62
CA VAL A 32 -11.02 -12.01 -2.24
C VAL A 32 -9.56 -11.59 -2.34
N LEU A 33 -9.29 -10.30 -2.16
CA LEU A 33 -8.04 -9.84 -1.60
C LEU A 33 -8.07 -10.54 -0.24
N GLY A 34 -7.63 -11.79 -0.24
CA GLY A 34 -7.46 -12.57 0.96
C GLY A 34 -6.47 -11.77 1.77
N GLU A 35 -6.90 -11.34 2.96
CA GLU A 35 -5.95 -10.92 3.97
C GLU A 35 -4.85 -11.95 3.93
N SER A 36 -3.61 -11.50 3.66
CA SER A 36 -2.47 -12.41 3.64
C SER A 36 -2.42 -13.06 5.01
N ALA A 37 -2.59 -14.36 5.05
CA ALA A 37 -2.57 -15.07 6.31
C ALA A 37 -1.18 -14.85 6.92
N GLN A 38 -1.12 -14.34 8.15
CA GLN A 38 0.17 -14.28 8.85
C GLN A 38 0.66 -15.70 9.04
N HIS A 39 1.81 -16.01 8.43
CA HIS A 39 2.38 -17.34 8.49
C HIS A 39 3.08 -17.57 9.84
N ASP A 40 2.83 -18.71 10.47
CA ASP A 40 3.71 -19.19 11.52
C ASP A 40 5.02 -19.68 10.89
N GLU A 41 6.15 -19.57 11.61
CA GLU A 41 7.44 -20.02 11.06
C GLU A 41 7.46 -21.52 10.72
N ALA A 42 6.62 -22.32 11.37
CA ALA A 42 6.44 -23.74 11.05
C ALA A 42 5.85 -23.97 9.66
N ASP A 43 5.09 -22.99 9.14
CA ASP A 43 4.48 -23.05 7.80
C ASP A 43 5.46 -22.58 6.71
N LEU A 44 6.59 -21.98 7.11
CA LEU A 44 7.62 -21.53 6.20
C LEU A 44 8.68 -22.64 6.04
N ALA A 45 8.98 -23.00 4.81
CA ALA A 45 10.05 -23.95 4.49
C ALA A 45 11.43 -23.30 4.71
N ILE A 46 11.80 -23.07 5.97
CA ILE A 46 13.04 -22.40 6.33
C ILE A 46 14.19 -23.40 6.27
N SER A 47 15.11 -23.19 5.35
CA SER A 47 16.35 -23.94 5.30
C SER A 47 17.30 -23.51 6.42
N PRO A 48 18.17 -24.42 6.94
CA PRO A 48 19.23 -24.03 7.87
C PRO A 48 20.10 -22.93 7.29
N ILE A 49 20.45 -21.93 8.12
CA ILE A 49 21.32 -20.83 7.71
C ILE A 49 22.72 -21.37 7.42
N GLN A 50 23.21 -21.12 6.23
CA GLN A 50 24.61 -21.39 5.88
C GLN A 50 25.45 -20.17 6.27
N VAL A 51 26.15 -20.26 7.39
CA VAL A 51 26.93 -19.12 7.91
C VAL A 51 28.09 -18.74 7.00
N GLY A 52 28.75 -19.73 6.36
CA GLY A 52 29.95 -19.47 5.57
C GLY A 52 31.07 -18.85 6.41
N THR A 53 31.86 -17.95 5.81
CA THR A 53 32.95 -17.22 6.46
C THR A 53 32.75 -15.70 6.33
N PRO A 54 31.89 -15.08 7.13
CA PRO A 54 31.75 -13.64 7.12
C PRO A 54 33.06 -12.97 7.57
N GLU A 55 33.42 -11.83 6.96
CA GLU A 55 34.57 -11.04 7.40
C GLU A 55 34.28 -10.30 8.71
N ARG A 56 33.04 -9.85 8.87
CA ARG A 56 32.54 -9.20 10.09
C ARG A 56 31.04 -9.42 10.25
N ILE A 57 30.58 -9.26 11.46
CA ILE A 57 29.15 -9.18 11.77
C ILE A 57 28.82 -7.81 12.36
N GLU A 58 27.61 -7.36 12.08
CA GLU A 58 27.02 -6.14 12.63
C GLU A 58 25.75 -6.48 13.38
N VAL A 59 25.54 -5.88 14.55
CA VAL A 59 24.32 -6.05 15.34
C VAL A 59 23.51 -4.75 15.37
N SER A 60 22.24 -4.85 15.14
CA SER A 60 21.31 -3.74 15.27
C SER A 60 20.20 -4.09 16.27
N PRO A 61 19.96 -3.18 17.23
CA PRO A 61 20.69 -1.95 17.55
C PRO A 61 22.02 -2.24 18.27
N SER A 62 22.94 -1.25 18.24
CA SER A 62 24.21 -1.32 19.00
C SER A 62 24.05 -0.96 20.48
N GLU A 63 22.99 -0.23 20.81
CA GLU A 63 22.57 0.10 22.18
C GLU A 63 21.05 0.18 22.26
N PHE A 64 20.47 -0.19 23.38
CA PHE A 64 19.02 -0.13 23.60
C PHE A 64 18.66 -0.05 25.08
N ILE A 65 17.49 0.55 25.36
CA ILE A 65 16.91 0.61 26.71
C ILE A 65 15.59 -0.17 26.71
N ILE A 66 15.52 -1.27 27.44
CA ILE A 66 14.26 -1.98 27.69
C ILE A 66 13.63 -1.41 28.96
N SER A 67 12.38 -0.97 28.88
CA SER A 67 11.67 -0.34 30.00
C SER A 67 10.39 -1.07 30.35
N GLY A 68 10.42 -1.86 31.41
CA GLY A 68 9.29 -2.63 31.92
C GLY A 68 9.41 -4.13 31.71
N PRO A 69 8.58 -4.91 32.41
CA PRO A 69 8.70 -6.37 32.40
C PRO A 69 8.13 -7.05 31.16
N ARG A 70 7.34 -6.35 30.36
CA ARG A 70 6.69 -6.87 29.14
C ARG A 70 7.42 -6.47 27.86
N ASP A 71 8.29 -5.47 27.92
CA ASP A 71 9.07 -5.04 26.77
C ASP A 71 10.14 -6.11 26.44
N GLN A 72 10.48 -6.23 25.19
CA GLN A 72 11.54 -7.11 24.70
C GLN A 72 12.29 -6.43 23.55
N LEU A 73 13.42 -6.99 23.15
CA LEU A 73 14.22 -6.45 22.04
C LEU A 73 14.52 -7.56 21.04
N GLN A 74 14.11 -7.36 19.80
CA GLN A 74 14.54 -8.19 18.67
C GLN A 74 15.90 -7.69 18.16
N LEU A 75 16.89 -8.56 18.09
CA LEU A 75 18.15 -8.25 17.40
C LEU A 75 18.04 -8.59 15.92
N VAL A 76 18.80 -7.84 15.12
CA VAL A 76 19.13 -8.18 13.72
C VAL A 76 20.65 -8.27 13.63
N VAL A 77 21.14 -9.40 13.16
CA VAL A 77 22.58 -9.66 13.00
C VAL A 77 22.88 -9.84 11.52
N THR A 78 23.64 -8.91 10.96
CA THR A 78 24.01 -8.90 9.53
C THR A 78 25.45 -9.37 9.37
N GLY A 79 25.68 -10.39 8.58
CA GLY A 79 27.00 -10.83 8.14
C GLY A 79 27.42 -10.11 6.86
N HIS A 80 28.67 -9.66 6.80
CA HIS A 80 29.30 -9.05 5.64
C HIS A 80 30.39 -9.96 5.13
N TYR A 81 30.40 -10.22 3.81
CA TYR A 81 31.31 -11.16 3.15
C TYR A 81 32.28 -10.45 2.20
N ALA A 82 33.42 -11.07 1.95
CA ALA A 82 34.50 -10.53 1.10
C ALA A 82 34.05 -10.17 -0.35
N ASN A 83 33.03 -10.85 -0.85
CA ASN A 83 32.46 -10.60 -2.16
C ASN A 83 31.44 -9.44 -2.19
N GLY A 84 31.26 -8.74 -1.06
CA GLY A 84 30.27 -7.66 -0.90
C GLY A 84 28.83 -8.13 -0.63
N GLU A 85 28.61 -9.43 -0.54
CA GLU A 85 27.30 -9.97 -0.14
C GLU A 85 27.02 -9.69 1.32
N ILE A 86 25.74 -9.56 1.65
CA ILE A 86 25.23 -9.48 3.02
C ILE A 86 24.27 -10.64 3.29
N ALA A 87 24.21 -11.10 4.50
CA ALA A 87 23.26 -12.12 4.93
C ALA A 87 22.70 -11.84 6.32
N ASP A 88 21.45 -12.20 6.53
CA ASP A 88 20.88 -12.26 7.87
C ASP A 88 21.39 -13.50 8.61
N LEU A 89 22.14 -13.29 9.68
CA LEU A 89 22.67 -14.32 10.55
C LEU A 89 22.02 -14.32 11.94
N THR A 90 20.91 -13.60 12.10
CA THR A 90 20.20 -13.44 13.38
C THR A 90 19.91 -14.78 14.05
N ARG A 91 19.42 -15.74 13.29
CA ARG A 91 19.05 -17.08 13.82
C ARG A 91 20.24 -18.01 14.04
N ALA A 92 21.41 -17.67 13.52
CA ALA A 92 22.66 -18.38 13.76
C ALA A 92 23.49 -17.76 14.88
N ALA A 93 23.07 -16.60 15.40
CA ALA A 93 23.81 -15.87 16.43
C ALA A 93 23.64 -16.50 17.81
N THR A 94 24.75 -16.55 18.55
CA THR A 94 24.78 -16.92 19.95
C THR A 94 24.98 -15.67 20.81
N LEU A 95 24.10 -15.48 21.80
CA LEU A 95 24.13 -14.34 22.71
C LEU A 95 24.74 -14.72 24.06
N LYS A 96 25.72 -13.94 24.52
CA LYS A 96 26.33 -14.08 25.87
C LYS A 96 26.19 -12.75 26.59
N PHE A 97 25.57 -12.78 27.75
CA PHE A 97 25.37 -11.62 28.61
C PHE A 97 26.48 -11.53 29.65
N SER A 98 27.04 -10.32 29.83
CA SER A 98 28.01 -10.07 30.93
C SER A 98 27.35 -10.24 32.31
N SER A 99 26.02 -10.06 32.39
CA SER A 99 25.20 -10.34 33.57
C SER A 99 23.89 -11.03 33.17
N GLN A 100 23.79 -12.32 33.40
CA GLN A 100 22.58 -13.12 33.13
C GLN A 100 21.42 -12.84 34.11
N VAL A 101 21.66 -12.08 35.16
CA VAL A 101 20.60 -11.67 36.09
C VAL A 101 19.75 -10.54 35.53
N ILE A 102 20.32 -9.78 34.58
CA ILE A 102 19.66 -8.58 34.03
C ILE A 102 18.77 -8.93 32.83
N ALA A 103 19.24 -9.79 31.95
CA ALA A 103 18.53 -10.20 30.76
C ALA A 103 18.92 -11.61 30.31
N GLU A 104 18.07 -12.25 29.53
CA GLU A 104 18.28 -13.56 28.92
C GLU A 104 17.97 -13.58 27.43
N SER A 105 18.50 -14.57 26.72
CA SER A 105 18.13 -14.82 25.32
C SER A 105 16.79 -15.54 25.26
N GLY A 106 15.84 -14.93 24.58
CA GLY A 106 14.60 -15.58 24.18
C GLY A 106 14.75 -16.34 22.85
N GLU A 107 13.63 -16.70 22.28
CA GLU A 107 13.56 -17.29 20.94
C GLU A 107 13.98 -16.27 19.86
N ARG A 108 14.47 -16.76 18.72
CA ARG A 108 14.79 -15.95 17.52
C ARG A 108 15.76 -14.79 17.78
N SER A 109 16.67 -14.95 18.73
CA SER A 109 17.60 -13.89 19.19
C SER A 109 16.88 -12.64 19.74
N ALA A 110 15.66 -12.79 20.25
CA ALA A 110 15.03 -11.76 21.07
C ALA A 110 15.67 -11.75 22.48
N ILE A 111 15.73 -10.59 23.08
CA ILE A 111 16.23 -10.40 24.45
C ILE A 111 15.06 -10.09 25.37
N LYS A 112 14.95 -10.85 26.46
CA LYS A 112 13.96 -10.65 27.52
C LYS A 112 14.61 -10.05 28.76
N PRO A 113 14.04 -9.02 29.37
CA PRO A 113 14.55 -8.43 30.58
C PRO A 113 14.19 -9.26 31.80
N LEU A 114 15.09 -9.33 32.81
CA LEU A 114 14.87 -10.02 34.08
C LEU A 114 14.92 -9.07 35.28
N ALA A 115 15.89 -8.14 35.29
CA ALA A 115 16.08 -7.20 36.40
C ALA A 115 16.65 -5.87 35.89
N ASN A 116 16.43 -4.80 36.68
CA ASN A 116 17.07 -3.51 36.41
C ASN A 116 18.58 -3.59 36.44
N GLY A 117 19.24 -2.93 35.50
CA GLY A 117 20.71 -2.84 35.44
C GLY A 117 21.20 -2.61 34.01
N GLU A 118 22.52 -2.67 33.87
CA GLU A 118 23.20 -2.56 32.58
C GLU A 118 24.01 -3.82 32.31
N THR A 119 23.97 -4.32 31.09
CA THR A 119 24.73 -5.51 30.67
C THR A 119 25.21 -5.33 29.24
N ASN A 120 26.39 -5.86 28.94
CA ASN A 120 26.87 -5.97 27.58
C ASN A 120 26.48 -7.36 27.04
N VAL A 121 25.95 -7.38 25.85
CA VAL A 121 25.59 -8.59 25.12
C VAL A 121 26.63 -8.82 24.04
N THR A 122 27.39 -9.88 24.17
CA THR A 122 28.33 -10.36 23.14
C THR A 122 27.54 -11.23 22.16
N VAL A 123 27.56 -10.87 20.89
CA VAL A 123 26.93 -11.60 19.78
C VAL A 123 28.01 -12.30 18.99
N SER A 124 27.89 -13.61 18.79
CA SER A 124 28.87 -14.43 18.09
C SER A 124 28.22 -15.25 16.97
N VAL A 125 28.86 -15.29 15.81
CA VAL A 125 28.47 -16.15 14.68
C VAL A 125 29.77 -16.70 14.05
N GLY A 126 29.98 -18.00 14.09
CA GLY A 126 31.27 -18.60 13.69
C GLY A 126 32.40 -17.99 14.50
N ASP A 127 33.44 -17.50 13.83
CA ASP A 127 34.61 -16.86 14.42
C ASP A 127 34.43 -15.35 14.66
N CYS A 128 33.35 -14.76 14.13
CA CYS A 128 33.08 -13.33 14.27
C CYS A 128 32.33 -13.02 15.55
N THR A 129 32.73 -11.93 16.20
CA THR A 129 32.09 -11.44 17.44
C THR A 129 31.89 -9.92 17.36
N THR A 130 30.79 -9.46 17.93
CA THR A 130 30.49 -8.05 18.16
C THR A 130 29.79 -7.90 19.49
N SER A 131 29.55 -6.68 19.97
CA SER A 131 28.84 -6.45 21.22
C SER A 131 27.88 -5.28 21.12
N MET A 132 26.83 -5.33 21.95
CA MET A 132 25.90 -4.23 22.16
C MET A 132 25.74 -3.90 23.64
N SER A 133 25.38 -2.66 23.96
CA SER A 133 25.04 -2.21 25.29
C SER A 133 23.54 -2.31 25.54
N LEU A 134 23.12 -2.91 26.62
CA LEU A 134 21.74 -3.06 27.03
C LEU A 134 21.51 -2.48 28.43
N LYS A 135 20.56 -1.60 28.56
CA LYS A 135 20.06 -1.10 29.83
C LYS A 135 18.64 -1.55 30.06
N VAL A 136 18.37 -2.10 31.23
CA VAL A 136 17.04 -2.55 31.64
C VAL A 136 16.56 -1.69 32.81
N THR A 137 15.37 -1.15 32.70
CA THR A 137 14.76 -0.26 33.70
C THR A 137 13.33 -0.70 34.01
N ASN A 138 12.77 -0.21 35.09
CA ASN A 138 11.34 -0.33 35.43
C ASN A 138 10.79 -1.77 35.54
N GLN A 139 11.64 -2.77 35.84
CA GLN A 139 11.20 -4.18 35.92
C GLN A 139 10.21 -4.46 37.07
N LYS A 140 10.14 -3.59 38.08
CA LYS A 140 9.15 -3.69 39.17
C LYS A 140 7.91 -2.86 38.92
N SER A 141 7.78 -2.25 37.74
CA SER A 141 6.58 -1.51 37.39
C SER A 141 5.35 -2.42 37.42
N LYS A 142 4.30 -1.94 38.05
CA LYS A 142 2.96 -2.58 38.06
C LYS A 142 1.99 -1.85 37.12
N GLU A 143 2.51 -1.14 36.15
CA GLU A 143 1.67 -0.49 35.16
C GLU A 143 0.77 -1.51 34.47
N PRO A 144 -0.52 -1.22 34.35
CA PRO A 144 -1.42 -2.09 33.62
C PRO A 144 -1.00 -2.21 32.15
N VAL A 145 -1.50 -3.24 31.47
CA VAL A 145 -1.32 -3.37 30.02
C VAL A 145 -1.93 -2.17 29.32
N SER A 146 -1.18 -1.53 28.46
CA SER A 146 -1.64 -0.39 27.67
C SER A 146 -2.75 -0.82 26.70
N PHE A 147 -3.88 -0.11 26.73
CA PHE A 147 -4.93 -0.34 25.75
C PHE A 147 -4.48 0.07 24.37
N TYR A 148 -3.91 1.27 24.25
CA TYR A 148 -3.51 1.86 22.97
C TYR A 148 -2.34 1.12 22.33
N TYR A 149 -1.32 0.77 23.10
CA TYR A 149 -0.03 0.33 22.56
C TYR A 149 0.31 -1.15 22.77
N GLU A 150 -0.57 -1.89 23.46
CA GLU A 150 -0.41 -3.34 23.63
C GLU A 150 -1.69 -4.09 23.24
N ALA A 151 -2.86 -3.77 23.84
CA ALA A 151 -4.10 -4.54 23.61
C ALA A 151 -4.69 -4.34 22.18
N LEU A 152 -4.77 -3.10 21.68
CA LEU A 152 -5.24 -2.84 20.30
C LEU A 152 -4.29 -3.43 19.24
N PRO A 153 -2.97 -3.27 19.33
CA PRO A 153 -2.05 -3.96 18.44
C PRO A 153 -2.18 -5.49 18.50
N ALA A 154 -2.38 -6.08 19.68
CA ALA A 154 -2.62 -7.51 19.82
C ALA A 154 -3.90 -7.97 19.08
N LEU A 155 -5.00 -7.20 19.18
CA LEU A 155 -6.23 -7.46 18.42
C LEU A 155 -6.01 -7.31 16.90
N SER A 156 -5.25 -6.30 16.49
CA SER A 156 -4.93 -6.08 15.09
C SER A 156 -4.07 -7.20 14.53
N LYS A 157 -3.06 -7.63 15.27
CA LYS A 157 -2.17 -8.74 14.90
C LYS A 157 -2.89 -10.08 14.84
N ALA A 158 -3.86 -10.32 15.71
CA ALA A 158 -4.74 -11.49 15.63
C ALA A 158 -5.74 -11.42 14.45
N GLY A 159 -5.76 -10.31 13.67
CA GLY A 159 -6.64 -10.10 12.52
C GLY A 159 -8.06 -9.69 12.91
N CYS A 160 -8.34 -9.40 14.18
CA CYS A 160 -9.69 -9.03 14.63
C CYS A 160 -10.16 -7.70 14.02
N ALA A 161 -9.28 -6.70 13.93
CA ALA A 161 -9.56 -5.37 13.41
C ALA A 161 -9.38 -5.24 11.89
N ALA A 162 -9.20 -6.35 11.18
CA ALA A 162 -9.02 -6.38 9.74
C ALA A 162 -10.35 -6.11 9.00
N GLY A 163 -10.25 -5.60 7.76
CA GLY A 163 -11.41 -5.20 6.94
C GLY A 163 -12.33 -6.36 6.54
N GLY A 164 -11.82 -7.59 6.50
CA GLY A 164 -12.60 -8.81 6.27
C GLY A 164 -13.32 -9.33 7.52
N CYS A 165 -12.99 -8.80 8.71
CA CYS A 165 -13.50 -9.21 10.01
C CYS A 165 -14.27 -8.07 10.70
N HIS A 166 -13.89 -7.71 11.93
CA HIS A 166 -14.59 -6.68 12.70
C HIS A 166 -14.23 -5.25 12.29
N GLY A 167 -13.14 -5.05 11.51
CA GLY A 167 -12.79 -3.76 10.91
C GLY A 167 -13.62 -3.36 9.68
N ALA A 168 -14.59 -4.20 9.26
CA ALA A 168 -15.54 -3.85 8.22
C ALA A 168 -16.48 -2.70 8.69
N PRO A 169 -17.07 -1.89 7.78
CA PRO A 169 -17.90 -0.74 8.14
C PRO A 169 -19.04 -1.04 9.13
N HIS A 170 -19.58 -2.26 9.10
CA HIS A 170 -20.61 -2.72 10.02
C HIS A 170 -20.11 -3.76 11.03
N GLY A 171 -18.85 -4.16 10.96
CA GLY A 171 -18.32 -5.28 11.72
C GLY A 171 -18.97 -6.63 11.36
N LYS A 172 -18.35 -7.73 11.75
CA LYS A 172 -19.02 -9.04 11.67
C LYS A 172 -19.67 -9.39 13.01
N GLY A 173 -20.88 -9.96 12.96
CA GLY A 173 -21.61 -10.37 14.15
C GLY A 173 -21.92 -9.20 15.10
N GLU A 174 -22.21 -8.03 14.56
CA GLU A 174 -22.54 -6.80 15.33
C GLU A 174 -21.40 -6.35 16.27
N PHE A 175 -20.20 -6.86 16.07
CA PHE A 175 -18.99 -6.40 16.73
C PHE A 175 -18.15 -5.63 15.73
N ARG A 176 -18.08 -4.31 15.89
CA ARG A 176 -17.30 -3.43 15.03
C ARG A 176 -16.07 -2.94 15.78
N LEU A 177 -14.93 -3.06 15.13
CA LEU A 177 -13.69 -2.39 15.52
C LEU A 177 -13.32 -1.38 14.44
N SER A 178 -12.55 -0.38 14.80
CA SER A 178 -11.93 0.49 13.81
C SER A 178 -10.89 -0.29 13.01
N LEU A 179 -10.69 0.07 11.75
CA LEU A 179 -9.73 -0.62 10.90
C LEU A 179 -8.33 -0.47 11.49
N TRP A 180 -7.73 -1.59 11.90
CA TRP A 180 -6.38 -1.66 12.48
C TRP A 180 -6.17 -0.81 13.75
N GLY A 181 -7.24 -0.52 14.50
CA GLY A 181 -7.14 0.27 15.73
C GLY A 181 -7.02 1.78 15.49
N PHE A 182 -7.49 2.28 14.34
CA PHE A 182 -7.43 3.69 13.96
C PHE A 182 -8.21 4.62 14.91
N ASP A 183 -9.33 4.18 15.47
CA ASP A 183 -10.14 4.93 16.43
C ASP A 183 -10.23 4.20 17.79
N PRO A 184 -9.20 4.36 18.63
CA PRO A 184 -9.14 3.66 19.93
C PRO A 184 -10.30 3.98 20.86
N VAL A 185 -10.88 5.18 20.78
CA VAL A 185 -12.00 5.59 21.64
C VAL A 185 -13.26 4.82 21.28
N SER A 186 -13.55 4.68 19.99
CA SER A 186 -14.66 3.86 19.50
C SER A 186 -14.43 2.39 19.85
N ASP A 187 -13.22 1.88 19.66
CA ASP A 187 -12.88 0.48 19.95
C ASP A 187 -13.03 0.15 21.44
N GLN A 188 -12.56 1.04 22.31
CA GLN A 188 -12.77 0.90 23.75
C GLN A 188 -14.26 0.78 24.09
N HIS A 189 -15.07 1.70 23.56
CA HIS A 189 -16.51 1.71 23.82
C HIS A 189 -17.15 0.40 23.35
N THR A 190 -16.84 -0.02 22.13
CA THR A 190 -17.37 -1.25 21.54
C THR A 190 -16.96 -2.50 22.33
N ILE A 191 -15.71 -2.61 22.77
CA ILE A 191 -15.23 -3.78 23.49
C ILE A 191 -15.82 -3.84 24.91
N ILE A 192 -15.82 -2.73 25.64
CA ILE A 192 -16.09 -2.71 27.09
C ILE A 192 -17.57 -2.44 27.39
N ASN A 193 -18.23 -1.56 26.63
CA ASN A 193 -19.52 -0.99 27.04
C ASN A 193 -20.70 -1.53 26.22
N GLU A 194 -20.53 -1.76 24.93
CA GLU A 194 -21.63 -2.23 24.08
C GLU A 194 -22.14 -3.61 24.52
N GLU A 195 -23.40 -3.89 24.19
CA GLU A 195 -24.04 -5.16 24.47
C GLU A 195 -23.95 -5.56 25.96
N PHE A 196 -24.12 -4.55 26.85
CA PHE A 196 -24.04 -4.71 28.30
C PHE A 196 -22.70 -5.26 28.80
N GLY A 197 -21.59 -5.01 28.08
CA GLY A 197 -20.24 -5.42 28.46
C GLY A 197 -19.98 -6.92 28.37
N ARG A 198 -20.82 -7.68 27.64
CA ARG A 198 -20.74 -9.15 27.58
C ARG A 198 -19.43 -9.68 26.94
N ARG A 199 -18.66 -8.81 26.27
CA ARG A 199 -17.44 -9.23 25.56
C ARG A 199 -16.29 -9.49 26.50
N VAL A 200 -16.27 -8.86 27.68
CA VAL A 200 -15.22 -9.01 28.68
C VAL A 200 -15.79 -9.55 30.01
N ASN A 201 -15.07 -10.48 30.62
CA ASN A 201 -15.41 -11.06 31.92
C ASN A 201 -14.27 -10.76 32.90
N LEU A 202 -14.48 -9.78 33.78
CA LEU A 202 -13.45 -9.35 34.73
C LEU A 202 -13.24 -10.37 35.89
N ILE A 203 -14.19 -11.27 36.12
CA ILE A 203 -14.12 -12.28 37.18
C ILE A 203 -13.33 -13.49 36.69
N GLU A 204 -13.59 -13.93 35.46
CA GLU A 204 -12.93 -15.04 34.80
C GLU A 204 -12.39 -14.59 33.42
N PRO A 205 -11.28 -13.84 33.37
CA PRO A 205 -10.76 -13.21 32.16
C PRO A 205 -10.63 -14.16 30.97
N GLU A 206 -10.15 -15.38 31.20
CA GLU A 206 -10.00 -16.42 30.16
C GLU A 206 -11.34 -16.83 29.50
N LYS A 207 -12.48 -16.60 30.17
CA LYS A 207 -13.82 -16.89 29.64
C LYS A 207 -14.45 -15.70 28.94
N SER A 208 -13.74 -14.58 28.77
CA SER A 208 -14.20 -13.45 28.00
C SER A 208 -14.52 -13.87 26.56
N LEU A 209 -15.65 -13.44 26.00
CA LEU A 209 -16.00 -13.71 24.61
C LEU A 209 -14.96 -13.15 23.63
N LEU A 210 -14.29 -12.05 24.02
CA LEU A 210 -13.18 -11.47 23.27
C LEU A 210 -12.02 -12.46 23.07
N LEU A 211 -11.84 -13.43 23.97
CA LEU A 211 -10.83 -14.48 23.91
C LEU A 211 -11.39 -15.82 23.41
N ALA A 212 -12.54 -16.23 23.96
CA ALA A 212 -13.14 -17.55 23.70
C ALA A 212 -13.54 -17.74 22.23
N LYS A 213 -14.02 -16.67 21.55
CA LYS A 213 -14.37 -16.75 20.14
C LYS A 213 -13.16 -16.94 19.24
N PRO A 214 -12.11 -16.08 19.26
CA PRO A 214 -10.95 -16.28 18.40
C PRO A 214 -10.12 -17.53 18.75
N ARG A 215 -10.22 -18.09 19.96
CA ARG A 215 -9.67 -19.41 20.31
C ARG A 215 -10.51 -20.58 19.83
N ASN A 216 -11.69 -20.30 19.31
CA ASN A 216 -12.65 -21.32 18.85
C ASN A 216 -13.27 -22.18 19.99
N ASP A 217 -13.17 -21.73 21.24
CA ASP A 217 -13.87 -22.34 22.40
C ASP A 217 -15.38 -22.15 22.26
N VAL A 218 -15.80 -21.08 21.59
CA VAL A 218 -17.16 -20.78 21.19
C VAL A 218 -17.17 -20.58 19.68
N ALA A 219 -18.20 -21.06 18.99
CA ALA A 219 -18.32 -20.97 17.54
C ALA A 219 -18.00 -19.57 17.03
N HIS A 220 -17.02 -19.48 16.12
CA HIS A 220 -16.50 -18.27 15.52
C HIS A 220 -16.33 -18.44 14.01
N GLU A 221 -17.08 -17.65 13.23
CA GLU A 221 -17.07 -17.72 11.78
C GLU A 221 -15.68 -17.39 11.18
N GLY A 222 -14.90 -16.55 11.89
CA GLY A 222 -13.51 -16.23 11.56
C GLY A 222 -12.50 -17.36 11.80
N GLY A 223 -12.92 -18.51 12.38
CA GLY A 223 -12.05 -19.63 12.74
C GLY A 223 -11.12 -19.33 13.91
N LEU A 224 -10.07 -20.15 14.04
CA LEU A 224 -9.00 -20.00 15.04
C LEU A 224 -8.10 -18.81 14.65
N ARG A 225 -8.05 -17.80 15.51
CA ARG A 225 -7.23 -16.59 15.32
C ARG A 225 -6.26 -16.34 16.46
N LEU A 226 -6.44 -17.01 17.59
CA LEU A 226 -5.68 -16.79 18.81
C LEU A 226 -5.41 -18.14 19.47
N ARG A 227 -4.16 -18.44 19.81
CA ARG A 227 -3.74 -19.64 20.55
C ARG A 227 -3.27 -19.22 21.93
N ASP A 228 -3.33 -20.13 22.91
CA ASP A 228 -2.85 -19.86 24.27
C ASP A 228 -1.34 -19.57 24.34
N SER A 229 -0.57 -20.04 23.35
CA SER A 229 0.85 -19.76 23.19
C SER A 229 1.18 -18.41 22.57
N ASP A 230 0.19 -17.72 22.03
CA ASP A 230 0.41 -16.47 21.32
C ASP A 230 0.60 -15.31 22.32
N ILE A 231 1.54 -14.41 22.03
CA ILE A 231 1.79 -13.23 22.86
C ILE A 231 0.55 -12.32 22.91
N GLU A 232 -0.23 -12.27 21.83
CA GLU A 232 -1.47 -11.53 21.76
C GLU A 232 -2.49 -12.04 22.78
N HIS A 233 -2.54 -13.37 23.00
CA HIS A 233 -3.39 -13.96 24.03
C HIS A 233 -2.95 -13.51 25.42
N GLU A 234 -1.64 -13.61 25.72
CA GLU A 234 -1.09 -13.18 27.01
C GLU A 234 -1.38 -11.70 27.30
N VAL A 235 -1.16 -10.84 26.30
CA VAL A 235 -1.42 -9.39 26.40
C VAL A 235 -2.89 -9.12 26.70
N LEU A 236 -3.80 -9.72 25.94
CA LEU A 236 -5.26 -9.51 26.10
C LEU A 236 -5.78 -10.06 27.42
N VAL A 237 -5.32 -11.23 27.86
CA VAL A 237 -5.68 -11.79 29.18
C VAL A 237 -5.21 -10.87 30.30
N ASN A 238 -3.97 -10.38 30.25
CA ASN A 238 -3.40 -9.49 31.26
C ASN A 238 -4.11 -8.12 31.25
N TRP A 239 -4.50 -7.62 30.08
CA TRP A 239 -5.31 -6.40 29.98
C TRP A 239 -6.68 -6.56 30.68
N ILE A 240 -7.38 -7.67 30.43
CA ILE A 240 -8.67 -7.95 31.07
C ILE A 240 -8.47 -8.16 32.59
N LYS A 241 -7.44 -8.90 33.01
CA LYS A 241 -7.09 -9.08 34.45
C LYS A 241 -6.81 -7.77 35.17
N SER A 242 -6.24 -6.78 34.48
CA SER A 242 -5.99 -5.45 35.02
C SER A 242 -7.24 -4.56 35.08
N GLY A 243 -8.44 -5.09 34.72
CA GLY A 243 -9.71 -4.37 34.74
C GLY A 243 -10.01 -3.59 33.47
N CYS A 244 -9.44 -4.00 32.33
CA CYS A 244 -9.59 -3.32 31.04
C CYS A 244 -9.18 -1.85 31.11
N HIS A 245 -8.02 -1.60 31.73
CA HIS A 245 -7.51 -0.24 31.90
C HIS A 245 -7.31 0.45 30.56
N VAL A 246 -7.67 1.72 30.51
CA VAL A 246 -7.44 2.60 29.35
C VAL A 246 -6.81 3.89 29.85
N GLU A 247 -5.68 4.23 29.31
CA GLU A 247 -4.90 5.41 29.69
C GLU A 247 -5.64 6.67 29.24
N LYS A 248 -5.62 7.71 30.07
CA LYS A 248 -6.30 8.98 29.74
C LYS A 248 -5.53 9.81 28.72
N LYS A 249 -4.21 9.81 28.78
CA LYS A 249 -3.29 10.57 27.92
C LYS A 249 -1.95 9.85 27.84
N PRO A 250 -1.84 8.73 27.13
CA PRO A 250 -0.56 8.10 26.92
C PRO A 250 0.35 8.99 26.04
N PRO A 251 1.69 8.86 26.10
CA PRO A 251 2.56 9.44 25.10
C PRO A 251 2.11 9.03 23.71
N ARG A 252 2.08 9.97 22.78
CA ARG A 252 1.57 9.72 21.42
C ARG A 252 2.67 9.04 20.59
N CYS A 253 2.35 7.92 19.97
CA CYS A 253 3.21 7.35 18.93
C CYS A 253 3.32 8.37 17.78
N THR A 254 4.54 8.64 17.31
CA THR A 254 4.84 9.60 16.24
C THR A 254 5.25 8.91 14.94
N GLY A 255 5.57 7.62 15.01
CA GLY A 255 5.95 6.83 13.84
C GLY A 255 6.57 5.50 14.22
N ILE A 256 6.84 4.70 13.21
CA ILE A 256 7.59 3.45 13.34
C ILE A 256 8.82 3.48 12.43
N SER A 257 9.86 2.75 12.82
CA SER A 257 11.03 2.49 11.97
C SER A 257 11.24 1.00 11.78
N LEU A 258 11.69 0.63 10.59
CA LEU A 258 11.96 -0.75 10.18
C LEU A 258 13.47 -0.96 10.03
N THR A 259 14.00 -2.04 10.58
CA THR A 259 15.41 -2.41 10.45
C THR A 259 15.50 -3.86 9.91
N PRO A 260 16.23 -4.08 8.79
CA PRO A 260 16.79 -3.09 7.90
C PRO A 260 15.71 -2.30 7.16
N GLY A 261 15.94 -0.98 6.97
CA GLY A 261 14.98 -0.06 6.36
C GLY A 261 15.21 0.23 4.87
N ALA A 262 16.39 -0.13 4.36
CA ALA A 262 16.74 0.02 2.95
C ALA A 262 16.31 -1.20 2.14
N ASP A 263 16.16 -1.01 0.83
CA ASP A 263 15.93 -2.10 -0.11
C ASP A 263 17.04 -3.16 -0.03
N LEU A 264 16.64 -4.40 0.07
CA LEU A 264 17.54 -5.53 0.27
C LEU A 264 17.63 -6.39 -0.99
N ALA A 265 18.84 -6.83 -1.31
CA ALA A 265 19.08 -7.85 -2.33
C ALA A 265 19.69 -9.09 -1.66
N LEU A 266 18.91 -10.14 -1.54
CA LEU A 266 19.31 -11.41 -0.93
C LEU A 266 19.56 -12.44 -2.02
N LYS A 267 20.72 -13.12 -1.93
CA LYS A 267 21.12 -14.15 -2.87
C LYS A 267 21.13 -15.51 -2.20
N ARG A 268 20.60 -16.55 -2.87
CA ARG A 268 20.70 -17.90 -2.35
C ARG A 268 22.16 -18.32 -2.13
N PRO A 269 22.50 -19.01 -1.04
CA PRO A 269 21.61 -19.63 -0.08
C PRO A 269 21.02 -18.70 1.01
N HIS A 270 21.43 -17.44 1.07
CA HIS A 270 20.98 -16.46 2.06
C HIS A 270 19.66 -15.82 1.61
N HIS A 271 18.55 -16.48 1.86
CA HIS A 271 17.22 -16.06 1.37
C HIS A 271 16.23 -15.77 2.50
N THR A 272 16.75 -15.45 3.69
CA THR A 272 15.95 -15.05 4.86
C THR A 272 16.41 -13.70 5.37
N GLN A 273 15.47 -12.92 5.94
CA GLN A 273 15.78 -11.67 6.61
C GLN A 273 14.86 -11.47 7.81
N GLN A 274 15.45 -11.36 9.00
CA GLN A 274 14.72 -10.93 10.18
C GLN A 274 14.56 -9.41 10.16
N PHE A 275 13.33 -8.93 10.36
CA PHE A 275 13.04 -7.52 10.56
C PHE A 275 12.83 -7.22 12.04
N ARG A 276 13.25 -6.02 12.45
CA ARG A 276 12.96 -5.39 13.73
C ARG A 276 12.12 -4.14 13.48
N VAL A 277 11.15 -3.89 14.34
CA VAL A 277 10.28 -2.71 14.28
C VAL A 277 10.35 -1.96 15.59
N GLU A 278 10.57 -0.66 15.50
CA GLU A 278 10.63 0.25 16.65
C GLU A 278 9.57 1.34 16.52
N ALA A 279 8.79 1.55 17.55
CA ALA A 279 7.87 2.67 17.66
C ALA A 279 8.53 3.82 18.42
N MET A 280 8.32 5.05 17.94
CA MET A 280 8.81 6.28 18.53
C MET A 280 7.65 7.08 19.12
N PHE A 281 7.89 7.75 20.26
CA PHE A 281 6.86 8.50 20.97
C PHE A 281 7.25 9.97 21.15
N ASP A 282 6.24 10.82 21.36
CA ASP A 282 6.40 12.28 21.48
C ASP A 282 7.12 12.72 22.79
N ASP A 283 7.25 11.82 23.76
CA ASP A 283 8.06 12.03 24.97
C ASP A 283 9.55 11.69 24.76
N GLY A 284 9.95 11.32 23.55
CA GLY A 284 11.30 10.93 23.18
C GLY A 284 11.64 9.47 23.51
N SER A 285 10.72 8.70 24.04
CA SER A 285 10.90 7.26 24.26
C SER A 285 10.73 6.46 22.96
N SER A 286 11.34 5.28 22.92
CA SER A 286 11.13 4.29 21.87
C SER A 286 10.91 2.90 22.44
N LYS A 287 10.21 2.05 21.70
CA LYS A 287 9.94 0.65 22.06
C LYS A 287 10.11 -0.27 20.88
N ASP A 288 10.71 -1.42 21.10
CA ASP A 288 10.67 -2.51 20.14
C ASP A 288 9.27 -3.13 20.13
N ILE A 289 8.63 -3.03 18.99
CA ILE A 289 7.26 -3.54 18.80
C ILE A 289 7.20 -4.68 17.78
N THR A 290 8.34 -5.29 17.47
CA THR A 290 8.45 -6.38 16.48
C THR A 290 7.45 -7.51 16.75
N HIS A 291 7.22 -7.82 18.01
CA HIS A 291 6.30 -8.85 18.48
C HIS A 291 4.82 -8.44 18.40
N LEU A 292 4.51 -7.14 18.27
CA LEU A 292 3.14 -6.59 18.18
C LEU A 292 2.78 -6.07 16.79
N ALA A 293 3.78 -5.84 15.92
CA ALA A 293 3.56 -5.41 14.54
C ALA A 293 2.93 -6.52 13.70
N THR A 294 2.15 -6.13 12.69
CA THR A 294 1.65 -7.03 11.64
C THR A 294 2.56 -6.96 10.43
N TYR A 295 2.68 -8.09 9.72
CA TYR A 295 3.57 -8.24 8.58
C TYR A 295 2.80 -8.81 7.40
N GLU A 296 2.98 -8.22 6.22
CA GLU A 296 2.37 -8.66 4.96
C GLU A 296 3.43 -8.64 3.85
N SER A 297 3.21 -9.47 2.84
CA SER A 297 3.99 -9.47 1.61
C SER A 297 3.13 -9.04 0.44
N SER A 298 3.66 -8.21 -0.45
CA SER A 298 2.96 -7.83 -1.69
C SER A 298 2.84 -8.99 -2.69
N ASP A 299 3.72 -10.01 -2.59
CA ASP A 299 3.65 -11.24 -3.40
C ASP A 299 4.22 -12.44 -2.63
N GLU A 300 3.33 -13.29 -2.12
CA GLU A 300 3.69 -14.50 -1.37
C GLU A 300 4.37 -15.59 -2.21
N LYS A 301 4.34 -15.49 -3.54
CA LYS A 301 5.09 -16.40 -4.42
C LYS A 301 6.57 -16.05 -4.45
N ILE A 302 6.91 -14.80 -4.16
CA ILE A 302 8.28 -14.30 -4.12
C ILE A 302 8.81 -14.29 -2.69
N CYS A 303 8.01 -13.77 -1.75
CA CYS A 303 8.38 -13.60 -0.36
C CYS A 303 7.21 -13.96 0.55
N ARG A 304 7.45 -14.75 1.59
CA ARG A 304 6.52 -14.90 2.71
C ARG A 304 7.13 -14.31 3.97
N VAL A 305 6.30 -13.71 4.79
CA VAL A 305 6.75 -13.09 6.05
C VAL A 305 6.04 -13.75 7.22
N SER A 306 6.82 -14.15 8.24
CA SER A 306 6.26 -14.71 9.46
C SER A 306 5.61 -13.63 10.32
N ARG A 307 4.72 -14.05 11.22
CA ARG A 307 4.12 -13.15 12.24
C ARG A 307 5.15 -12.50 13.19
N HIS A 308 6.41 -12.95 13.15
CA HIS A 308 7.52 -12.42 13.94
C HIS A 308 8.53 -11.62 13.12
N GLY A 309 8.17 -11.26 11.86
CA GLY A 309 8.98 -10.42 11.02
C GLY A 309 10.15 -11.12 10.31
N LEU A 310 10.10 -12.46 10.18
CA LEU A 310 11.07 -13.18 9.35
C LEU A 310 10.54 -13.28 7.92
N ALA A 311 11.18 -12.60 6.99
CA ALA A 311 10.92 -12.74 5.55
C ALA A 311 11.72 -13.92 4.99
N VAL A 312 11.07 -14.73 4.14
CA VAL A 312 11.65 -15.91 3.50
C VAL A 312 11.39 -15.85 2.00
N GLY A 313 12.46 -15.91 1.20
CA GLY A 313 12.38 -15.97 -0.26
C GLY A 313 11.84 -17.31 -0.73
N MET A 314 10.73 -17.26 -1.42
CA MET A 314 10.06 -18.43 -2.02
C MET A 314 10.44 -18.61 -3.48
N GLY A 315 10.72 -17.51 -4.17
CA GLY A 315 11.07 -17.49 -5.58
C GLY A 315 11.94 -16.30 -5.94
N ARG A 316 12.47 -16.32 -7.15
CA ARG A 316 13.28 -15.23 -7.72
C ARG A 316 12.38 -14.05 -8.11
N GLY A 317 12.72 -12.85 -7.68
CA GLY A 317 11.96 -11.64 -7.93
C GLY A 317 12.04 -10.66 -6.77
N GLU A 318 11.12 -9.73 -6.70
CA GLU A 318 11.03 -8.78 -5.58
C GLU A 318 9.61 -8.73 -5.02
N ALA A 319 9.53 -8.47 -3.73
CA ALA A 319 8.27 -8.21 -3.04
C ALA A 319 8.48 -7.12 -1.99
N ALA A 320 7.46 -6.31 -1.77
CA ALA A 320 7.46 -5.40 -0.64
C ALA A 320 7.05 -6.16 0.63
N VAL A 321 7.84 -6.01 1.68
CA VAL A 321 7.47 -6.38 3.04
C VAL A 321 6.82 -5.16 3.67
N ILE A 322 5.56 -5.28 4.01
CA ILE A 322 4.73 -4.22 4.58
C ILE A 322 4.56 -4.50 6.06
N VAL A 323 4.92 -3.53 6.88
CA VAL A 323 4.85 -3.61 8.34
C VAL A 323 3.88 -2.55 8.84
N ARG A 324 2.98 -2.95 9.72
CA ARG A 324 1.99 -2.06 10.32
C ARG A 324 1.99 -2.16 11.83
N TYR A 325 1.85 -1.02 12.47
CA TYR A 325 1.56 -0.89 13.88
C TYR A 325 0.59 0.26 14.08
N LEU A 326 -0.64 -0.05 14.51
CA LEU A 326 -1.76 0.91 14.55
C LEU A 326 -1.96 1.59 13.18
N GLU A 327 -2.04 2.92 13.14
CA GLU A 327 -2.18 3.72 11.92
C GLU A 327 -0.88 3.86 11.11
N TYR A 328 0.27 3.45 11.65
CA TYR A 328 1.56 3.62 10.98
C TYR A 328 1.91 2.42 10.11
N ILE A 329 2.42 2.72 8.92
CA ILE A 329 2.87 1.74 7.93
C ILE A 329 4.28 2.09 7.48
N GLN A 330 5.11 1.07 7.38
CA GLN A 330 6.42 1.13 6.72
C GLN A 330 6.54 -0.05 5.77
N SER A 331 7.26 0.15 4.68
CA SER A 331 7.54 -0.94 3.75
C SER A 331 8.98 -0.87 3.26
N THR A 332 9.51 -2.03 2.90
CA THR A 332 10.82 -2.16 2.26
C THR A 332 10.72 -3.19 1.14
N ILE A 333 11.47 -3.00 0.07
CA ILE A 333 11.54 -3.96 -1.02
C ILE A 333 12.62 -4.99 -0.72
N VAL A 334 12.25 -6.26 -0.81
CA VAL A 334 13.20 -7.37 -0.71
C VAL A 334 13.28 -8.06 -2.06
N SER A 335 14.48 -8.07 -2.62
CA SER A 335 14.81 -8.74 -3.87
C SER A 335 15.47 -10.08 -3.58
N PHE A 336 14.97 -11.15 -4.19
CA PHE A 336 15.56 -12.48 -4.10
C PHE A 336 16.19 -12.84 -5.44
N VAL A 337 17.51 -12.94 -5.44
CA VAL A 337 18.31 -13.21 -6.64
C VAL A 337 18.87 -14.62 -6.58
N GLU A 338 18.88 -15.30 -7.70
CA GLU A 338 19.51 -16.62 -7.86
C GLU A 338 20.50 -16.58 -9.00
N ASP A 339 21.62 -17.24 -8.82
CA ASP A 339 22.52 -17.49 -9.96
C ASP A 339 21.87 -18.50 -10.90
N VAL A 340 21.88 -18.18 -12.17
CA VAL A 340 21.46 -19.07 -13.24
C VAL A 340 22.71 -19.53 -13.97
N PRO A 341 23.11 -20.82 -13.82
CA PRO A 341 24.28 -21.34 -14.51
C PRO A 341 24.18 -21.12 -16.02
N ASP A 342 25.31 -20.78 -16.64
CA ASP A 342 25.45 -20.60 -18.09
C ASP A 342 24.55 -19.51 -18.71
N LEU A 343 23.98 -18.61 -17.89
CA LEU A 343 23.22 -17.49 -18.41
C LEU A 343 24.16 -16.45 -19.01
N THR A 344 24.08 -16.26 -20.32
CA THR A 344 24.70 -15.13 -21.02
C THR A 344 23.66 -14.05 -21.21
N TRP A 345 23.93 -12.84 -20.70
CA TRP A 345 23.05 -11.68 -20.87
C TRP A 345 23.21 -11.15 -22.30
N GLU A 346 22.29 -11.52 -23.17
CA GLU A 346 22.24 -11.04 -24.56
C GLU A 346 20.87 -10.38 -24.78
N THR A 347 20.86 -9.10 -25.10
CA THR A 347 19.65 -8.34 -25.39
C THR A 347 19.83 -7.46 -26.61
N GLU A 348 18.72 -7.07 -27.19
CA GLU A 348 18.70 -6.00 -28.18
C GLU A 348 19.13 -4.67 -27.53
N ARG A 349 19.67 -3.77 -28.35
CA ARG A 349 20.02 -2.43 -27.86
C ARG A 349 18.77 -1.71 -27.34
N PRO A 350 18.82 -1.10 -26.15
CA PRO A 350 17.72 -0.29 -25.63
C PRO A 350 17.31 0.79 -26.63
N ALA A 351 16.00 0.94 -26.87
CA ALA A 351 15.47 1.97 -27.75
C ALA A 351 15.29 3.31 -27.02
N ASN A 352 15.08 3.26 -25.70
CA ASN A 352 14.89 4.43 -24.86
C ASN A 352 15.22 4.11 -23.39
N TYR A 353 15.14 5.12 -22.52
CA TYR A 353 15.47 4.98 -21.09
C TYR A 353 14.56 3.98 -20.35
N VAL A 354 13.34 3.72 -20.84
CA VAL A 354 12.45 2.73 -20.23
C VAL A 354 13.02 1.32 -20.42
N ASP A 355 13.54 1.03 -21.63
CA ASP A 355 14.20 -0.25 -21.90
C ASP A 355 15.45 -0.41 -21.02
N GLU A 356 16.24 0.67 -20.85
CA GLU A 356 17.42 0.65 -19.99
C GLU A 356 17.07 0.23 -18.56
N LEU A 357 16.07 0.88 -17.94
CA LEU A 357 15.62 0.58 -16.59
C LEU A 357 15.01 -0.84 -16.48
N ILE A 358 14.26 -1.27 -17.49
CA ILE A 358 13.67 -2.62 -17.50
C ILE A 358 14.77 -3.67 -17.67
N TYR A 359 15.74 -3.45 -18.55
CA TYR A 359 16.83 -4.40 -18.76
C TYR A 359 17.74 -4.51 -17.54
N GLU A 360 18.05 -3.40 -16.86
CA GLU A 360 18.77 -3.41 -15.60
C GLU A 360 18.06 -4.31 -14.56
N LYS A 361 16.74 -4.15 -14.44
CA LYS A 361 15.95 -4.96 -13.53
C LYS A 361 15.89 -6.43 -13.93
N LEU A 362 15.70 -6.73 -15.21
CA LEU A 362 15.71 -8.10 -15.73
C LEU A 362 17.08 -8.78 -15.54
N GLU A 363 18.17 -8.06 -15.77
CA GLU A 363 19.53 -8.54 -15.55
C GLU A 363 19.80 -8.83 -14.07
N LYS A 364 19.37 -7.93 -13.16
CA LYS A 364 19.43 -8.15 -11.71
C LYS A 364 18.80 -9.49 -11.32
N PHE A 365 17.63 -9.80 -11.88
CA PHE A 365 16.92 -11.04 -11.59
C PHE A 365 17.27 -12.20 -12.55
N LYS A 366 18.24 -12.05 -13.44
CA LYS A 366 18.63 -13.09 -14.39
C LYS A 366 17.45 -13.59 -15.26
N TYR A 367 16.56 -12.69 -15.68
CA TYR A 367 15.49 -12.96 -16.64
C TYR A 367 15.86 -12.41 -18.01
N LEU A 368 16.08 -13.28 -18.99
CA LEU A 368 16.30 -12.84 -20.36
C LEU A 368 14.98 -12.34 -20.97
N PRO A 369 14.99 -11.16 -21.59
CA PRO A 369 13.86 -10.73 -22.39
C PRO A 369 13.69 -11.66 -23.60
N SER A 370 12.44 -11.82 -24.05
CA SER A 370 12.19 -12.55 -25.29
C SER A 370 12.71 -11.77 -26.50
N GLY A 371 13.03 -12.47 -27.57
CA GLY A 371 13.42 -11.83 -28.82
C GLY A 371 12.32 -10.94 -29.41
N LEU A 372 12.67 -10.13 -30.40
CA LEU A 372 11.72 -9.25 -31.07
C LEU A 372 10.55 -10.04 -31.69
N SER A 373 9.35 -9.46 -31.58
CA SER A 373 8.16 -10.02 -32.24
C SER A 373 8.34 -10.14 -33.75
N SER A 374 7.69 -11.12 -34.36
CA SER A 374 7.64 -11.23 -35.82
C SER A 374 7.02 -9.98 -36.45
N ASP A 375 7.32 -9.73 -37.74
CA ASP A 375 6.72 -8.60 -38.45
C ASP A 375 5.19 -8.66 -38.50
N SER A 376 4.61 -9.84 -38.60
CA SER A 376 3.15 -10.03 -38.62
C SER A 376 2.54 -9.70 -37.24
N GLU A 377 3.19 -10.11 -36.16
CA GLU A 377 2.75 -9.80 -34.80
C GLU A 377 2.93 -8.31 -34.49
N PHE A 378 4.09 -7.74 -34.80
CA PHE A 378 4.37 -6.32 -34.66
C PHE A 378 3.32 -5.48 -35.41
N PHE A 379 3.07 -5.80 -36.69
CA PHE A 379 2.13 -5.04 -37.53
C PHE A 379 0.71 -5.03 -36.95
N ARG A 380 0.25 -6.20 -36.44
CA ARG A 380 -1.06 -6.29 -35.79
C ARG A 380 -1.10 -5.49 -34.48
N ARG A 381 -0.09 -5.65 -33.62
CA ARG A 381 -0.06 -5.01 -32.31
C ARG A 381 -0.01 -3.50 -32.44
N VAL A 382 0.88 -2.96 -33.27
CA VAL A 382 1.04 -1.50 -33.42
C VAL A 382 -0.24 -0.83 -33.95
N HIS A 383 -1.00 -1.49 -34.83
CA HIS A 383 -2.29 -0.96 -35.27
C HIS A 383 -3.32 -0.93 -34.13
N LEU A 384 -3.42 -2.00 -33.34
CA LEU A 384 -4.32 -2.06 -32.21
C LEU A 384 -3.95 -1.04 -31.13
N ASP A 385 -2.66 -0.91 -30.83
CA ASP A 385 -2.18 -0.04 -29.76
C ASP A 385 -2.32 1.44 -30.11
N LEU A 386 -2.08 1.80 -31.38
CA LEU A 386 -2.17 3.20 -31.82
C LEU A 386 -3.56 3.62 -32.30
N THR A 387 -4.32 2.72 -32.94
CA THR A 387 -5.57 3.11 -33.61
C THR A 387 -6.81 2.38 -33.09
N GLY A 388 -6.64 1.33 -32.27
CA GLY A 388 -7.73 0.48 -31.81
C GLY A 388 -8.32 -0.41 -32.91
N LEU A 389 -7.77 -0.41 -34.12
CA LEU A 389 -8.30 -1.09 -35.28
C LEU A 389 -7.37 -2.19 -35.78
N LEU A 390 -7.96 -3.22 -36.40
CA LEU A 390 -7.18 -4.22 -37.10
C LEU A 390 -6.70 -3.66 -38.45
N PRO A 391 -5.46 -3.99 -38.88
CA PRO A 391 -4.96 -3.60 -40.20
C PRO A 391 -5.73 -4.32 -41.34
N LYS A 392 -5.75 -3.71 -42.52
CA LYS A 392 -6.36 -4.31 -43.70
C LYS A 392 -5.44 -5.41 -44.27
N PRO A 393 -6.00 -6.51 -44.82
CA PRO A 393 -5.18 -7.61 -45.35
C PRO A 393 -4.14 -7.17 -46.42
N VAL A 394 -4.48 -6.23 -47.26
CA VAL A 394 -3.57 -5.69 -48.27
C VAL A 394 -2.40 -4.94 -47.67
N GLU A 395 -2.60 -4.23 -46.56
CA GLU A 395 -1.55 -3.51 -45.84
C GLU A 395 -0.61 -4.50 -45.16
N VAL A 396 -1.16 -5.57 -44.56
CA VAL A 396 -0.37 -6.67 -43.98
C VAL A 396 0.53 -7.30 -45.03
N SER A 397 -0.02 -7.69 -46.17
CA SER A 397 0.74 -8.31 -47.26
C SER A 397 1.86 -7.41 -47.79
N GLY A 398 1.58 -6.12 -47.94
CA GLY A 398 2.55 -5.12 -48.39
C GLY A 398 3.68 -4.92 -47.39
N PHE A 399 3.37 -4.87 -46.09
CA PHE A 399 4.38 -4.73 -45.03
C PHE A 399 5.28 -5.95 -44.93
N LEU A 400 4.71 -7.15 -44.98
CA LEU A 400 5.46 -8.40 -44.91
C LEU A 400 6.39 -8.60 -46.12
N ALA A 401 5.96 -8.20 -47.31
CA ALA A 401 6.76 -8.27 -48.53
C ALA A 401 7.86 -7.18 -48.60
N SER A 402 7.79 -6.17 -47.75
CA SER A 402 8.76 -5.06 -47.78
C SER A 402 10.06 -5.43 -47.09
N ASN A 403 11.18 -5.19 -47.79
CA ASN A 403 12.54 -5.32 -47.27
C ASN A 403 13.17 -3.96 -46.89
N VAL A 404 12.36 -2.91 -46.78
CA VAL A 404 12.85 -1.57 -46.41
C VAL A 404 13.40 -1.61 -45.00
N PRO A 405 14.64 -1.19 -44.75
CA PRO A 405 15.13 -0.96 -43.41
C PRO A 405 14.20 0.02 -42.67
N ASP A 406 14.14 -0.06 -41.37
CA ASP A 406 13.31 0.86 -40.54
C ASP A 406 11.80 0.88 -40.89
N LYS A 407 11.28 -0.12 -41.61
CA LYS A 407 9.85 -0.20 -41.95
C LYS A 407 8.91 -0.17 -40.72
N ARG A 408 9.36 -0.68 -39.57
CA ARG A 408 8.61 -0.66 -38.30
C ARG A 408 8.48 0.76 -37.76
N SER A 409 9.57 1.50 -37.69
CA SER A 409 9.59 2.90 -37.24
C SER A 409 8.74 3.78 -38.15
N LYS A 410 8.91 3.65 -39.47
CA LYS A 410 8.09 4.37 -40.44
C LYS A 410 6.60 4.09 -40.34
N LEU A 411 6.24 2.84 -39.97
CA LEU A 411 4.84 2.49 -39.75
C LEU A 411 4.31 3.19 -38.49
N ILE A 412 5.06 3.23 -37.40
CA ILE A 412 4.69 3.94 -36.18
C ILE A 412 4.42 5.42 -36.49
N ASP A 413 5.39 6.09 -37.12
CA ASP A 413 5.24 7.52 -37.49
C ASP A 413 4.01 7.76 -38.34
N LYS A 414 3.79 6.91 -39.35
CA LYS A 414 2.59 7.00 -40.21
C LYS A 414 1.28 6.83 -39.42
N LEU A 415 1.23 5.88 -38.47
CA LEU A 415 0.01 5.63 -37.69
C LEU A 415 -0.29 6.77 -36.71
N LEU A 416 0.74 7.38 -36.12
CA LEU A 416 0.60 8.53 -35.22
C LEU A 416 -0.04 9.75 -35.90
N GLU A 417 0.16 9.92 -37.21
CA GLU A 417 -0.42 11.01 -38.00
C GLU A 417 -1.85 10.72 -38.48
N THR A 418 -2.40 9.52 -38.23
CA THR A 418 -3.71 9.14 -38.72
C THR A 418 -4.86 9.76 -37.93
N LYS A 419 -6.00 9.93 -38.59
CA LYS A 419 -7.25 10.31 -37.91
C LYS A 419 -7.72 9.23 -36.93
N GLU A 420 -7.45 7.97 -37.22
CA GLU A 420 -7.80 6.82 -36.39
C GLU A 420 -7.06 6.88 -35.05
N PHE A 421 -5.79 7.25 -35.05
CA PHE A 421 -5.03 7.52 -33.83
C PHE A 421 -5.71 8.62 -32.99
N THR A 422 -5.98 9.75 -33.60
CA THR A 422 -6.64 10.87 -32.91
C THR A 422 -7.98 10.46 -32.30
N LEU A 423 -8.82 9.73 -33.04
CA LEU A 423 -10.13 9.30 -32.55
C LEU A 423 -10.03 8.29 -31.42
N PHE A 424 -9.14 7.31 -31.54
CA PHE A 424 -8.93 6.28 -30.52
C PHE A 424 -8.43 6.89 -29.20
N TRP A 425 -7.41 7.73 -29.27
CA TRP A 425 -6.86 8.36 -28.08
C TRP A 425 -7.76 9.44 -27.49
N THR A 426 -8.56 10.12 -28.31
CA THR A 426 -9.64 10.97 -27.79
C THR A 426 -10.65 10.20 -26.95
N GLN A 427 -11.04 9.00 -27.40
CA GLN A 427 -11.93 8.14 -26.64
C GLN A 427 -11.28 7.70 -25.33
N LYS A 428 -10.02 7.22 -25.36
CA LYS A 428 -9.26 6.82 -24.18
C LYS A 428 -9.18 7.93 -23.14
N TRP A 429 -8.82 9.13 -23.55
CA TRP A 429 -8.81 10.30 -22.66
C TRP A 429 -10.21 10.69 -22.19
N GLY A 430 -11.22 10.54 -23.03
CA GLY A 430 -12.61 10.75 -22.65
C GLY A 430 -13.07 9.82 -21.53
N ASP A 431 -12.71 8.54 -21.60
CA ASP A 431 -13.01 7.54 -20.57
C ASP A 431 -12.27 7.88 -19.26
N VAL A 432 -10.97 8.18 -19.35
CA VAL A 432 -10.10 8.53 -18.21
C VAL A 432 -10.58 9.81 -17.51
N LEU A 433 -10.99 10.84 -18.27
CA LEU A 433 -11.55 12.09 -17.75
C LEU A 433 -13.05 11.99 -17.40
N LYS A 434 -13.61 10.78 -17.41
CA LYS A 434 -15.00 10.47 -17.00
C LYS A 434 -16.04 11.30 -17.74
N LEU A 435 -15.93 11.46 -19.08
CA LEU A 435 -16.91 12.18 -19.87
C LEU A 435 -18.29 11.52 -19.77
N SER A 436 -19.25 12.22 -19.16
CA SER A 436 -20.59 11.71 -18.91
C SER A 436 -21.65 12.77 -19.20
N ALA A 437 -22.58 12.46 -20.09
CA ALA A 437 -23.71 13.33 -20.36
C ALA A 437 -24.64 13.52 -19.15
N ARG A 438 -24.65 12.56 -18.22
CA ARG A 438 -25.41 12.65 -16.96
C ARG A 438 -24.89 13.77 -16.07
N GLN A 439 -23.57 13.91 -15.97
CA GLN A 439 -22.90 14.88 -15.10
C GLN A 439 -22.68 16.22 -15.82
N MET A 440 -22.10 16.20 -17.03
CA MET A 440 -21.69 17.40 -17.76
C MET A 440 -22.79 17.99 -18.64
N GLY A 441 -23.86 17.21 -18.90
CA GLY A 441 -24.86 17.55 -19.91
C GLY A 441 -24.32 17.34 -21.33
N HIS A 442 -25.23 17.19 -22.30
CA HIS A 442 -24.83 16.89 -23.69
C HIS A 442 -23.91 17.96 -24.31
N GLY A 443 -24.22 19.24 -24.09
CA GLY A 443 -23.39 20.35 -24.58
C GLY A 443 -21.98 20.36 -23.99
N GLY A 444 -21.85 20.09 -22.70
CA GLY A 444 -20.56 20.01 -22.00
C GLY A 444 -19.70 18.89 -22.55
N VAL A 445 -20.27 17.68 -22.69
CA VAL A 445 -19.53 16.52 -23.23
C VAL A 445 -19.04 16.80 -24.64
N VAL A 446 -19.89 17.33 -25.54
CA VAL A 446 -19.49 17.63 -26.92
C VAL A 446 -18.35 18.65 -26.98
N LYS A 447 -18.40 19.68 -26.12
CA LYS A 447 -17.35 20.71 -26.08
C LYS A 447 -16.03 20.14 -25.52
N PHE A 448 -16.10 19.39 -24.41
CA PHE A 448 -14.92 18.83 -23.79
C PHE A 448 -14.28 17.74 -24.66
N HIS A 449 -15.09 16.85 -25.24
CA HIS A 449 -14.61 15.85 -26.20
C HIS A 449 -13.91 16.50 -27.41
N ARG A 450 -14.44 17.61 -27.93
CA ARG A 450 -13.80 18.33 -29.03
C ARG A 450 -12.44 18.89 -28.61
N TRP A 451 -12.34 19.49 -27.43
CA TRP A 451 -11.08 20.01 -26.91
C TRP A 451 -10.05 18.89 -26.75
N ILE A 452 -10.43 17.74 -26.16
CA ILE A 452 -9.54 16.57 -26.04
C ILE A 452 -9.05 16.13 -27.42
N ARG A 453 -9.97 16.04 -28.41
CA ARG A 453 -9.60 15.66 -29.77
C ARG A 453 -8.59 16.63 -30.38
N ASP A 454 -8.80 17.91 -30.22
CA ASP A 454 -7.94 18.94 -30.78
C ASP A 454 -6.58 18.95 -30.09
N SER A 455 -6.52 18.70 -28.78
CA SER A 455 -5.29 18.53 -27.99
C SER A 455 -4.50 17.29 -28.45
N VAL A 456 -5.15 16.14 -28.65
CA VAL A 456 -4.51 14.92 -29.17
C VAL A 456 -4.02 15.14 -30.60
N ALA A 457 -4.84 15.75 -31.46
CA ALA A 457 -4.48 16.00 -32.86
C ALA A 457 -3.28 16.95 -33.01
N SER A 458 -3.15 17.93 -32.13
CA SER A 458 -2.01 18.88 -32.11
C SER A 458 -0.79 18.37 -31.35
N ASN A 459 -0.89 17.17 -30.76
CA ASN A 459 0.15 16.64 -29.86
C ASN A 459 0.54 17.67 -28.78
N GLN A 460 -0.48 18.25 -28.09
CA GLN A 460 -0.27 19.24 -27.03
C GLN A 460 0.63 18.69 -25.95
N PRO A 461 1.62 19.46 -25.45
CA PRO A 461 2.45 19.05 -24.33
C PRO A 461 1.61 18.66 -23.12
N TYR A 462 1.99 17.57 -22.45
CA TYR A 462 1.18 16.97 -21.38
C TYR A 462 1.03 17.88 -20.16
N ASP A 463 2.05 18.63 -19.83
CA ASP A 463 2.00 19.64 -18.76
C ASP A 463 1.02 20.77 -19.08
N GLU A 464 0.96 21.23 -20.33
CA GLU A 464 -0.02 22.25 -20.77
C GLU A 464 -1.44 21.66 -20.78
N PHE A 465 -1.61 20.39 -21.22
CA PHE A 465 -2.88 19.68 -21.15
C PHE A 465 -3.40 19.61 -19.69
N ALA A 466 -2.54 19.25 -18.73
CA ALA A 466 -2.88 19.19 -17.32
C ALA A 466 -3.23 20.58 -16.75
N LYS A 467 -2.42 21.61 -17.08
CA LYS A 467 -2.66 23.00 -16.66
C LYS A 467 -4.02 23.52 -17.14
N GLU A 468 -4.35 23.33 -18.42
CA GLU A 468 -5.62 23.79 -18.96
C GLU A 468 -6.84 23.13 -18.31
N ILE A 469 -6.73 21.87 -17.90
CA ILE A 469 -7.79 21.15 -17.18
C ILE A 469 -7.91 21.65 -15.76
N LEU A 470 -6.80 21.67 -15.03
CA LEU A 470 -6.79 21.91 -13.58
C LEU A 470 -7.00 23.39 -13.21
N LEU A 471 -6.60 24.33 -14.07
CA LEU A 471 -6.81 25.76 -13.84
C LEU A 471 -8.08 26.32 -14.47
N ALA A 472 -8.88 25.47 -15.11
CA ALA A 472 -10.08 25.89 -15.82
C ALA A 472 -11.08 26.60 -14.90
N THR A 473 -11.63 27.73 -15.40
CA THR A 473 -12.74 28.48 -14.81
C THR A 473 -13.67 29.00 -15.90
N GLY A 474 -14.84 29.49 -15.53
CA GLY A 474 -15.80 30.07 -16.44
C GLY A 474 -16.87 29.13 -16.93
N SER A 475 -17.55 29.51 -18.00
CA SER A 475 -18.67 28.76 -18.56
C SER A 475 -18.21 27.46 -19.22
N ASN A 476 -18.81 26.34 -18.85
CA ASN A 476 -18.55 25.02 -19.41
C ASN A 476 -18.85 24.93 -20.95
N LEU A 477 -19.57 25.87 -21.50
CA LEU A 477 -19.84 25.95 -22.94
C LEU A 477 -18.83 26.82 -23.70
N ILE A 478 -18.09 27.69 -22.99
CA ILE A 478 -17.05 28.60 -23.51
C ILE A 478 -15.65 28.05 -23.20
N THR A 479 -15.41 27.62 -21.98
CA THR A 479 -14.17 27.00 -21.50
C THR A 479 -14.41 25.50 -21.39
N PRO A 480 -14.08 24.69 -22.42
CA PRO A 480 -14.44 23.25 -22.45
C PRO A 480 -13.87 22.47 -21.27
N THR A 481 -12.65 22.80 -20.84
CA THR A 481 -11.91 22.13 -19.74
C THR A 481 -12.58 22.32 -18.38
N SER A 482 -13.38 23.37 -18.18
CA SER A 482 -14.13 23.55 -16.93
C SER A 482 -15.18 22.44 -16.69
N ASN A 483 -15.51 21.64 -17.73
CA ASN A 483 -16.34 20.45 -17.55
C ASN A 483 -15.68 19.36 -16.69
N PHE A 484 -14.35 19.36 -16.53
CA PHE A 484 -13.66 18.47 -15.61
C PHE A 484 -14.22 18.59 -14.18
N TYR A 485 -14.49 19.79 -13.72
CA TYR A 485 -15.07 20.06 -12.39
C TYR A 485 -16.55 19.61 -12.24
N ARG A 486 -17.10 18.99 -13.27
CA ARG A 486 -18.42 18.36 -13.29
C ARG A 486 -18.35 16.83 -13.39
N SER A 487 -17.15 16.27 -13.45
CA SER A 487 -16.94 14.82 -13.54
C SER A 487 -17.18 14.09 -12.19
N GLY A 488 -17.12 14.82 -11.08
CA GLY A 488 -17.41 14.35 -9.73
C GLY A 488 -18.70 14.94 -9.15
N SER A 489 -19.14 14.42 -8.01
CA SER A 489 -20.30 14.90 -7.26
C SER A 489 -19.94 16.07 -6.35
N ASP A 490 -18.72 16.11 -5.86
CA ASP A 490 -18.17 17.15 -5.00
C ASP A 490 -16.67 17.40 -5.28
N THR A 491 -16.05 18.31 -4.53
CA THR A 491 -14.64 18.66 -4.67
C THR A 491 -13.68 17.55 -4.25
N SER A 492 -14.11 16.66 -3.36
CA SER A 492 -13.33 15.46 -2.97
C SER A 492 -13.19 14.51 -4.14
N ASP A 493 -14.30 14.23 -4.87
CA ASP A 493 -14.29 13.38 -6.07
C ASP A 493 -13.34 13.94 -7.16
N ILE A 494 -13.27 15.27 -7.29
CA ILE A 494 -12.38 15.95 -8.23
C ILE A 494 -10.93 15.79 -7.80
N MET A 495 -10.63 15.98 -6.51
CA MET A 495 -9.29 15.78 -5.95
C MET A 495 -8.84 14.33 -6.11
N GLU A 496 -9.67 13.36 -5.76
CA GLU A 496 -9.38 11.93 -5.92
C GLU A 496 -9.12 11.57 -7.38
N SER A 497 -9.95 12.12 -8.30
CA SER A 497 -9.75 11.94 -9.75
C SER A 497 -8.43 12.56 -10.20
N THR A 498 -8.09 13.75 -9.70
CA THR A 498 -6.82 14.43 -10.00
C THR A 498 -5.62 13.62 -9.51
N ALA A 499 -5.67 13.11 -8.27
CA ALA A 499 -4.62 12.27 -7.71
C ALA A 499 -4.44 10.99 -8.53
N GLN A 500 -5.53 10.33 -8.92
CA GLN A 500 -5.45 9.10 -9.71
C GLN A 500 -4.94 9.35 -11.14
N LEU A 501 -5.33 10.47 -11.79
CA LEU A 501 -4.98 10.77 -13.17
C LEU A 501 -3.56 11.29 -13.35
N PHE A 502 -3.13 12.16 -12.46
CA PHE A 502 -1.88 12.92 -12.61
C PHE A 502 -0.78 12.49 -11.63
N LEU A 503 -1.13 11.80 -10.53
CA LEU A 503 -0.17 11.25 -9.57
C LEU A 503 -0.17 9.71 -9.54
N GLY A 504 -1.05 9.04 -10.27
CA GLY A 504 -1.16 7.59 -10.26
C GLY A 504 -1.60 6.99 -8.91
N THR A 505 -2.07 7.82 -7.97
CA THR A 505 -2.32 7.44 -6.58
C THR A 505 -3.81 7.35 -6.26
N ARG A 506 -4.23 6.28 -5.59
CA ARG A 506 -5.61 6.10 -5.11
C ARG A 506 -5.72 6.51 -3.64
N ILE A 507 -5.88 7.79 -3.38
CA ILE A 507 -5.90 8.34 -2.03
C ILE A 507 -7.27 8.25 -1.32
N GLY A 508 -8.33 7.81 -2.00
CA GLY A 508 -9.71 7.83 -1.49
C GLY A 508 -9.93 7.10 -0.15
N CYS A 509 -9.16 6.03 0.16
CA CYS A 509 -9.23 5.35 1.45
C CYS A 509 -8.83 6.28 2.61
N ALA A 510 -7.89 7.21 2.37
CA ALA A 510 -7.40 8.14 3.37
C ALA A 510 -8.42 9.22 3.80
N LYS A 511 -9.60 9.26 3.17
CA LYS A 511 -10.72 10.13 3.57
C LYS A 511 -11.25 9.84 4.97
N CYS A 512 -11.32 8.57 5.36
CA CYS A 512 -11.97 8.13 6.61
C CYS A 512 -10.97 7.60 7.65
N HIS A 513 -9.84 7.08 7.20
CA HIS A 513 -8.77 6.52 8.03
C HIS A 513 -7.48 6.55 7.23
N ASN A 514 -6.31 6.39 7.86
CA ASN A 514 -5.06 6.30 7.12
C ASN A 514 -5.10 5.14 6.10
N HIS A 515 -4.47 5.34 4.94
CA HIS A 515 -4.53 4.36 3.85
C HIS A 515 -3.96 3.01 4.32
N PRO A 516 -4.65 1.86 4.05
CA PRO A 516 -4.28 0.59 4.65
C PRO A 516 -3.00 -0.04 4.09
N TYR A 517 -2.49 0.41 2.96
CA TYR A 517 -1.32 -0.19 2.29
C TYR A 517 -0.29 0.84 1.78
N GLU A 518 -0.57 2.13 1.90
CA GLU A 518 0.30 3.19 1.41
C GLU A 518 0.47 4.27 2.50
N PRO A 519 1.51 5.11 2.45
CA PRO A 519 1.83 6.06 3.53
C PRO A 519 0.89 7.29 3.58
N TRP A 520 -0.27 7.23 2.93
CA TRP A 520 -1.23 8.34 2.89
C TRP A 520 -2.06 8.40 4.18
N THR A 521 -1.92 9.48 4.90
CA THR A 521 -2.71 9.76 6.12
C THR A 521 -3.98 10.54 5.78
N GLN A 522 -4.88 10.68 6.76
CA GLN A 522 -6.00 11.62 6.64
C GLN A 522 -5.50 13.05 6.38
N ASP A 523 -4.43 13.48 7.04
CA ASP A 523 -3.81 14.79 6.79
C ASP A 523 -3.38 14.95 5.33
N SER A 524 -2.81 13.90 4.72
CA SER A 524 -2.46 13.87 3.30
C SER A 524 -3.68 14.07 2.40
N TYR A 525 -4.78 13.37 2.71
CA TYR A 525 -6.03 13.49 1.95
C TYR A 525 -6.62 14.89 2.03
N TYR A 526 -6.76 15.42 3.24
CA TYR A 526 -7.36 16.74 3.45
C TYR A 526 -6.42 17.87 3.02
N GLY A 527 -5.10 17.67 3.11
CA GLY A 527 -4.09 18.59 2.57
C GLY A 527 -4.18 18.73 1.05
N LEU A 528 -4.33 17.62 0.31
CA LEU A 528 -4.60 17.66 -1.13
C LEU A 528 -5.98 18.27 -1.44
N SER A 529 -7.01 17.94 -0.65
CA SER A 529 -8.36 18.49 -0.82
C SER A 529 -8.38 20.01 -0.66
N ALA A 530 -7.51 20.57 0.15
CA ALA A 530 -7.44 22.01 0.42
C ALA A 530 -7.06 22.86 -0.82
N PHE A 531 -6.51 22.25 -1.88
CA PHE A 531 -6.31 22.94 -3.16
C PHE A 531 -7.60 23.10 -3.97
N PHE A 532 -8.57 22.22 -3.79
CA PHE A 532 -9.77 22.13 -4.64
C PHE A 532 -11.04 22.61 -3.93
N ASN A 533 -11.02 22.73 -2.60
CA ASN A 533 -12.24 22.97 -1.81
C ASN A 533 -12.93 24.33 -2.09
N ARG A 534 -12.19 25.29 -2.64
CA ARG A 534 -12.71 26.63 -3.00
C ARG A 534 -13.35 26.70 -4.39
N ILE A 535 -13.45 25.56 -5.09
CA ILE A 535 -14.09 25.48 -6.40
C ILE A 535 -15.60 25.39 -6.21
N GLU A 536 -16.30 26.30 -6.84
CA GLU A 536 -17.75 26.33 -6.85
C GLU A 536 -18.33 26.29 -8.26
N THR A 537 -19.53 25.78 -8.37
CA THR A 537 -20.28 25.73 -9.63
C THR A 537 -21.64 26.40 -9.50
N ARG A 538 -22.02 27.21 -10.49
CA ARG A 538 -23.32 27.90 -10.51
C ARG A 538 -24.04 27.70 -11.85
N LYS A 539 -25.30 27.31 -11.80
CA LYS A 539 -26.20 27.31 -12.96
C LYS A 539 -26.51 28.73 -13.37
N THR A 540 -26.50 29.01 -14.67
CA THR A 540 -26.93 30.29 -15.24
C THR A 540 -28.38 30.21 -15.75
N GLY A 541 -28.92 31.32 -16.25
CA GLY A 541 -30.21 31.32 -16.93
C GLY A 541 -30.21 30.58 -18.27
N ARG A 542 -29.06 30.22 -18.84
CA ARG A 542 -28.94 29.49 -20.07
C ARG A 542 -28.99 27.98 -19.85
N LYS A 543 -29.87 27.30 -20.59
CA LYS A 543 -30.05 25.84 -20.45
C LYS A 543 -28.73 25.08 -20.67
N GLY A 544 -28.33 24.28 -19.68
CA GLY A 544 -27.13 23.43 -19.72
C GLY A 544 -25.82 24.18 -19.47
N GLU A 545 -25.86 25.49 -19.22
CA GLU A 545 -24.67 26.26 -18.85
C GLU A 545 -24.46 26.25 -17.34
N ILE A 546 -23.22 25.96 -16.96
CA ILE A 546 -22.72 26.02 -15.60
C ILE A 546 -21.41 26.82 -15.65
N VAL A 547 -21.24 27.74 -14.72
CA VAL A 547 -20.01 28.51 -14.53
C VAL A 547 -19.26 27.90 -13.36
N VAL A 548 -17.98 27.61 -13.57
CA VAL A 548 -17.02 27.21 -12.57
C VAL A 548 -16.21 28.44 -12.13
N TRP A 549 -16.12 28.64 -10.85
CA TRP A 549 -15.39 29.78 -10.31
C TRP A 549 -14.70 29.44 -8.99
N MET A 550 -13.76 30.29 -8.56
CA MET A 550 -13.06 30.15 -7.29
C MET A 550 -13.66 31.09 -6.27
N ASN A 551 -13.99 30.54 -5.09
CA ASN A 551 -14.37 31.33 -3.93
C ASN A 551 -13.10 31.73 -3.14
N ASP A 552 -13.12 32.89 -2.53
CA ASP A 552 -12.04 33.37 -1.66
C ASP A 552 -12.09 32.68 -0.27
N GLU A 553 -13.23 32.12 0.10
CA GLU A 553 -13.47 31.40 1.34
C GLU A 553 -13.69 29.90 1.07
N GLY A 554 -13.57 29.11 2.11
CA GLY A 554 -13.81 27.67 2.07
C GLY A 554 -12.53 26.90 2.41
N ASP A 555 -12.25 26.77 3.73
CA ASP A 555 -11.15 25.96 4.22
C ASP A 555 -11.62 24.54 4.52
N VAL A 556 -10.71 23.59 4.35
CA VAL A 556 -10.92 22.20 4.72
C VAL A 556 -10.65 22.07 6.22
N ARG A 557 -11.52 21.35 6.92
CA ARG A 557 -11.30 20.99 8.33
C ARG A 557 -11.03 19.49 8.45
N HIS A 558 -10.10 19.16 9.33
CA HIS A 558 -9.82 17.76 9.64
C HIS A 558 -10.97 17.16 10.43
N PRO A 559 -11.54 16.00 10.03
CA PRO A 559 -12.77 15.47 10.65
C PRO A 559 -12.61 15.03 12.11
N ALA A 560 -11.39 14.68 12.54
CA ALA A 560 -11.13 14.24 13.90
C ALA A 560 -10.75 15.39 14.85
N THR A 561 -10.05 16.44 14.35
CA THR A 561 -9.53 17.54 15.20
C THR A 561 -10.30 18.84 15.04
N ASP A 562 -11.11 18.98 13.98
CA ASP A 562 -11.79 20.21 13.55
C ASP A 562 -10.84 21.39 13.25
N GLU A 563 -9.55 21.14 13.16
CA GLU A 563 -8.53 22.12 12.78
C GLU A 563 -8.56 22.40 11.27
N ILE A 564 -8.20 23.63 10.88
CA ILE A 564 -8.07 24.00 9.47
C ILE A 564 -6.82 23.31 8.91
N VAL A 565 -7.02 22.56 7.82
CA VAL A 565 -5.92 21.86 7.15
C VAL A 565 -5.25 22.74 6.11
N VAL A 566 -3.94 22.84 6.20
CA VAL A 566 -3.11 23.59 5.25
C VAL A 566 -2.88 22.76 3.98
N PRO A 567 -2.88 23.37 2.77
CA PRO A 567 -2.55 22.66 1.54
C PRO A 567 -1.20 21.95 1.63
N TRP A 568 -1.18 20.69 1.19
CA TRP A 568 0.00 19.83 1.22
C TRP A 568 0.12 19.02 -0.07
N VAL A 569 1.35 18.79 -0.53
CA VAL A 569 1.68 17.94 -1.68
C VAL A 569 2.70 16.88 -1.31
N PRO A 570 2.67 15.68 -1.95
CA PRO A 570 3.62 14.60 -1.70
C PRO A 570 5.08 15.03 -1.90
N GLY A 571 5.95 14.58 -1.00
CA GLY A 571 7.39 14.87 -1.07
C GLY A 571 7.80 16.29 -0.63
N SER A 572 6.86 17.13 -0.19
CA SER A 572 7.15 18.48 0.29
C SER A 572 6.57 18.74 1.68
N HIS A 573 7.03 19.82 2.31
CA HIS A 573 6.40 20.37 3.50
C HIS A 573 5.08 21.05 3.15
N GLN A 574 4.26 21.35 4.16
CA GLN A 574 3.02 22.11 4.00
C GLN A 574 3.32 23.43 3.27
N LEU A 575 2.48 23.76 2.29
CA LEU A 575 2.56 25.00 1.56
C LEU A 575 1.74 26.07 2.28
N GLU A 576 2.39 27.12 2.77
CA GLU A 576 1.71 28.34 3.20
C GLU A 576 1.31 29.15 1.97
N LEU A 577 0.01 29.33 1.78
CA LEU A 577 -0.53 30.08 0.67
C LEU A 577 -1.24 31.33 1.19
N ASP A 578 -1.01 32.45 0.49
CA ASP A 578 -1.73 33.68 0.78
C ASP A 578 -3.24 33.49 0.62
N SER A 579 -4.02 34.07 1.54
CA SER A 579 -5.47 34.13 1.44
C SER A 579 -5.86 34.89 0.17
N GLY A 580 -6.73 34.32 -0.66
CA GLY A 580 -7.22 34.97 -1.89
C GLY A 580 -6.53 34.53 -3.18
N LEU A 581 -5.43 33.79 -3.14
CA LEU A 581 -4.85 33.18 -4.33
C LEU A 581 -5.59 31.88 -4.71
N ASP A 582 -5.67 31.62 -6.00
CA ASP A 582 -6.13 30.33 -6.53
C ASP A 582 -5.10 29.25 -6.16
N ARG A 583 -5.38 28.51 -5.08
CA ARG A 583 -4.51 27.47 -4.53
C ARG A 583 -4.10 26.42 -5.57
N ARG A 584 -4.93 26.19 -6.58
CA ARG A 584 -4.63 25.23 -7.68
C ARG A 584 -3.39 25.63 -8.46
N LYS A 585 -3.06 26.92 -8.55
CA LYS A 585 -1.83 27.36 -9.23
C LYS A 585 -0.58 26.76 -8.60
N ALA A 586 -0.47 26.82 -7.27
CA ALA A 586 0.66 26.23 -6.58
C ALA A 586 0.70 24.70 -6.74
N PHE A 587 -0.46 24.03 -6.70
CA PHE A 587 -0.54 22.61 -6.98
C PHE A 587 -0.08 22.26 -8.41
N VAL A 588 -0.53 23.03 -9.40
CA VAL A 588 -0.18 22.78 -10.81
C VAL A 588 1.29 23.12 -11.09
N GLU A 589 1.84 24.16 -10.48
CA GLU A 589 3.26 24.50 -10.56
C GLU A 589 4.13 23.38 -9.98
N TRP A 590 3.75 22.84 -8.83
CA TRP A 590 4.40 21.64 -8.27
C TRP A 590 4.22 20.43 -9.18
N LEU A 591 3.00 20.15 -9.64
CA LEU A 591 2.67 18.96 -10.47
C LEU A 591 3.48 18.93 -11.78
N THR A 592 3.69 20.09 -12.41
CA THR A 592 4.41 20.22 -13.68
C THR A 592 5.87 20.65 -13.49
N GLY A 593 6.33 20.75 -12.26
CA GLY A 593 7.70 21.09 -11.91
C GLY A 593 8.65 19.89 -12.08
N LYS A 594 9.94 20.20 -12.24
CA LYS A 594 10.99 19.16 -12.40
C LYS A 594 11.25 18.36 -11.10
N GLU A 595 10.88 18.93 -9.96
CA GLU A 595 11.06 18.32 -8.63
C GLU A 595 9.88 17.40 -8.26
N ASN A 596 8.89 17.27 -9.13
CA ASN A 596 7.77 16.35 -8.92
C ASN A 596 8.27 14.90 -8.99
N PRO A 597 8.04 14.07 -7.96
CA PRO A 597 8.48 12.68 -7.94
C PRO A 597 7.60 11.71 -8.76
N PHE A 598 6.48 12.18 -9.35
CA PHE A 598 5.49 11.38 -10.11
C PHE A 598 5.62 11.53 -11.63
#